data_191e98e4caf61d814daaa77b7a67bc84
#
_entry.id   191e98e4caf61d814daaa77b7a67bc84
#
_cell.length_a   1.000
_cell.length_b   1.000
_cell.length_c   1.000
_cell.angle_alpha   90.00
_cell.angle_beta   90.00
_cell.angle_gamma   90.00
#
_symmetry.space_group_name_H-M   'P 1'
#
loop_
_entity.id
_entity.type
_entity.pdbx_description
1 polymer ?
#
loop_
_entity_poly.entity_id
_entity_poly.type
_entity_poly.pdbx_seq_one_letter_code
_entity_poly.pdbx_strand_id
1 'polypeptide(L)'
;MKGRILVMGGHEFDRLDGNEAIVEHVISLTGKKAPRICLLPTASGDPEDQISRFRRSFGSRGCEVSDISLFRLGANPIDVSAHLMKQDAIYVGGGSLVNLVAVWRPHGIAELIERCLERGVMVVGQSAGAMCWFEAGITSSSGRPEPAEGLGLLKGSLC
;
A
#
# COMPACT_ATOMS: atom_id res chain seq x y z
N MET A 1 -3.88 2.00 18.91
CA MET A 1 -3.42 1.43 17.63
C MET A 1 -2.30 0.45 17.93
N LYS A 2 -2.44 -0.82 17.54
CA LYS A 2 -1.40 -1.85 17.78
C LYS A 2 -0.50 -2.04 16.54
N GLY A 3 -1.00 -1.74 15.35
CA GLY A 3 -0.26 -1.81 14.10
C GLY A 3 0.69 -0.63 13.91
N ARG A 4 1.55 -0.75 12.92
CA ARG A 4 2.55 0.27 12.53
C ARG A 4 2.28 0.72 11.11
N ILE A 5 2.51 2.00 10.84
CA ILE A 5 2.50 2.56 9.48
C ILE A 5 3.94 2.93 9.14
N LEU A 6 4.45 2.37 8.05
CA LEU A 6 5.72 2.74 7.45
C LEU A 6 5.44 3.58 6.21
N VAL A 7 5.95 4.79 6.15
CA VAL A 7 5.83 5.67 4.98
C VAL A 7 7.17 5.85 4.31
N MET A 8 7.19 5.77 2.98
CA MET A 8 8.41 5.86 2.18
C MET A 8 8.19 6.81 1.00
N GLY A 9 9.15 7.69 0.77
CA GLY A 9 9.19 8.56 -0.41
C GLY A 9 9.93 7.92 -1.59
N GLY A 10 9.59 8.34 -2.79
CA GLY A 10 10.45 8.45 -3.96
C GLY A 10 10.95 7.21 -4.70
N HIS A 11 10.87 5.98 -4.22
CA HIS A 11 11.42 4.84 -4.94
C HIS A 11 10.42 3.67 -5.03
N GLU A 12 10.32 3.09 -6.22
CA GLU A 12 9.62 1.82 -6.41
C GLU A 12 10.48 0.67 -5.87
N PHE A 13 9.84 -0.36 -5.32
CA PHE A 13 10.49 -1.56 -4.74
C PHE A 13 11.28 -2.40 -5.78
N ASP A 14 11.38 -1.95 -7.02
CA ASP A 14 11.86 -2.71 -8.18
C ASP A 14 13.05 -2.10 -8.94
N ARG A 15 13.56 -0.95 -8.53
CA ARG A 15 14.78 -0.44 -9.15
C ARG A 15 15.96 -1.32 -8.76
N LEU A 16 16.66 -1.84 -9.77
CA LEU A 16 17.75 -2.82 -9.68
C LEU A 16 18.94 -2.39 -8.77
N ASP A 17 18.96 -1.14 -8.33
CA ASP A 17 20.10 -0.54 -7.66
C ASP A 17 19.76 -0.10 -6.21
N GLY A 18 19.51 -1.05 -5.32
CA GLY A 18 19.54 -0.76 -3.88
C GLY A 18 18.25 -0.93 -3.09
N ASN A 19 17.16 -1.39 -3.68
CA ASN A 19 15.88 -1.58 -2.97
C ASN A 19 15.78 -2.91 -2.20
N GLU A 20 16.78 -3.78 -2.30
CA GLU A 20 16.83 -5.01 -1.50
C GLU A 20 16.76 -4.71 0.00
N ALA A 21 17.47 -3.70 0.46
CA ALA A 21 17.47 -3.28 1.86
C ALA A 21 16.09 -2.81 2.34
N ILE A 22 15.30 -2.16 1.49
CA ILE A 22 13.94 -1.74 1.82
C ILE A 22 13.01 -2.95 1.96
N VAL A 23 13.08 -3.89 1.03
CA VAL A 23 12.28 -5.12 1.08
C VAL A 23 12.62 -5.92 2.33
N GLU A 24 13.89 -6.10 2.63
CA GLU A 24 14.36 -6.79 3.83
C GLU A 24 13.93 -6.06 5.11
N HIS A 25 13.99 -4.73 5.11
CA HIS A 25 13.54 -3.92 6.24
C HIS A 25 12.02 -4.10 6.48
N VAL A 26 11.19 -4.04 5.42
CA VAL A 26 9.74 -4.29 5.52
C VAL A 26 9.48 -5.68 6.09
N ILE A 27 10.16 -6.71 5.59
CA ILE A 27 10.03 -8.08 6.10
C ILE A 27 10.42 -8.14 7.59
N SER A 28 11.56 -7.56 7.96
CA SER A 28 12.05 -7.57 9.33
C SER A 28 11.07 -6.94 10.33
N LEU A 29 10.40 -5.86 9.91
CA LEU A 29 9.40 -5.18 10.73
C LEU A 29 8.16 -6.02 11.03
N THR A 30 7.85 -7.03 10.20
CA THR A 30 6.75 -7.96 10.49
C THR A 30 7.06 -8.91 11.66
N GLY A 31 8.33 -9.12 11.95
CA GLY A 31 8.81 -10.08 12.95
C GLY A 31 8.61 -11.55 12.56
N LYS A 32 8.27 -11.83 11.30
CA LYS A 32 8.01 -13.19 10.78
C LYS A 32 9.04 -13.61 9.75
N LYS A 33 9.31 -14.91 9.66
CA LYS A 33 10.22 -15.49 8.66
C LYS A 33 9.58 -15.55 7.26
N ALA A 34 8.29 -15.83 7.19
CA ALA A 34 7.51 -15.93 5.95
C ALA A 34 6.20 -15.13 6.12
N PRO A 35 6.28 -13.77 6.10
CA PRO A 35 5.10 -12.96 6.30
C PRO A 35 4.15 -13.04 5.10
N ARG A 36 2.85 -12.90 5.37
CA ARG A 36 1.82 -12.68 4.36
C ARG A 36 1.76 -11.20 4.06
N ILE A 37 2.02 -10.85 2.81
CA ILE A 37 2.06 -9.45 2.38
C ILE A 37 1.14 -9.26 1.18
N CYS A 38 0.19 -8.34 1.30
CA CYS A 38 -0.74 -8.01 0.23
C CYS A 38 -0.43 -6.64 -0.38
N LEU A 39 -0.29 -6.58 -1.69
CA LEU A 39 -0.17 -5.34 -2.46
C LEU A 39 -1.55 -4.77 -2.78
N LEU A 40 -1.72 -3.46 -2.58
CA LEU A 40 -2.83 -2.66 -3.11
C LEU A 40 -2.25 -1.69 -4.17
N PRO A 41 -2.29 -2.04 -5.47
CA PRO A 41 -1.67 -1.25 -6.53
C PRO A 41 -2.57 -0.14 -7.10
N THR A 42 -3.66 0.19 -6.40
CA THR A 42 -4.72 1.09 -6.86
C THR A 42 -4.22 2.44 -7.38
N ALA A 43 -3.22 3.04 -6.72
CA ALA A 43 -2.68 4.36 -7.10
C ALA A 43 -2.14 4.42 -8.53
N SER A 44 -1.67 3.29 -9.07
CA SER A 44 -1.10 3.15 -10.41
C SER A 44 -2.07 2.54 -11.43
N GLY A 45 -3.29 2.16 -11.02
CA GLY A 45 -4.27 1.51 -11.89
C GLY A 45 -4.02 0.02 -12.10
N ASP A 46 -3.43 -0.64 -11.12
CA ASP A 46 -3.18 -2.08 -11.06
C ASP A 46 -2.36 -2.65 -12.24
N PRO A 47 -1.22 -2.04 -12.63
CA PRO A 47 -0.44 -2.53 -13.76
C PRO A 47 0.22 -3.88 -13.44
N GLU A 48 0.10 -4.84 -14.36
CA GLU A 48 0.57 -6.21 -14.18
C GLU A 48 2.08 -6.31 -13.95
N ASP A 49 2.85 -5.42 -14.55
CA ASP A 49 4.30 -5.36 -14.36
C ASP A 49 4.68 -4.97 -12.92
N GLN A 50 3.98 -4.01 -12.29
CA GLN A 50 4.17 -3.65 -10.89
C GLN A 50 3.84 -4.83 -9.97
N ILE A 51 2.70 -5.50 -10.22
CA ILE A 51 2.28 -6.68 -9.46
C ILE A 51 3.33 -7.80 -9.58
N SER A 52 3.80 -8.07 -10.79
CA SER A 52 4.80 -9.10 -11.05
C SER A 52 6.15 -8.80 -10.39
N ARG A 53 6.59 -7.53 -10.41
CA ARG A 53 7.81 -7.09 -9.71
C ARG A 53 7.67 -7.25 -8.20
N PHE A 54 6.53 -6.84 -7.63
CA PHE A 54 6.25 -7.00 -6.21
C PHE A 54 6.30 -8.46 -5.78
N ARG A 55 5.61 -9.33 -6.51
CA ARG A 55 5.61 -10.78 -6.26
C ARG A 55 7.02 -11.37 -6.32
N ARG A 56 7.85 -10.94 -7.27
CA ARG A 56 9.24 -11.39 -7.39
C ARG A 56 10.08 -10.90 -6.21
N SER A 57 10.00 -9.62 -5.86
CA SER A 57 10.83 -9.00 -4.82
C SER A 57 10.58 -9.60 -3.44
N PHE A 58 9.33 -9.76 -3.05
CA PHE A 58 8.97 -10.32 -1.75
C PHE A 58 8.94 -11.87 -1.77
N GLY A 59 8.45 -12.48 -2.85
CA GLY A 59 8.34 -13.93 -2.97
C GLY A 59 9.69 -14.62 -2.98
N SER A 60 10.72 -14.04 -3.64
CA SER A 60 12.09 -14.60 -3.62
C SER A 60 12.72 -14.63 -2.21
N ARG A 61 12.14 -13.89 -1.27
CA ARG A 61 12.55 -13.86 0.15
C ARG A 61 11.67 -14.69 1.06
N GLY A 62 10.85 -15.57 0.48
CA GLY A 62 10.00 -16.51 1.21
C GLY A 62 8.69 -15.92 1.76
N CYS A 63 8.29 -14.71 1.34
CA CYS A 63 7.00 -14.16 1.71
C CYS A 63 5.85 -14.85 0.96
N GLU A 64 4.70 -14.99 1.62
CA GLU A 64 3.44 -15.31 0.97
C GLU A 64 2.84 -14.01 0.40
N VAL A 65 2.92 -13.85 -0.93
CA VAL A 65 2.56 -12.61 -1.61
C VAL A 65 1.21 -12.72 -2.28
N SER A 66 0.37 -11.72 -2.09
CA SER A 66 -0.91 -11.52 -2.78
C SER A 66 -1.07 -10.08 -3.23
N ASP A 67 -2.07 -9.83 -4.06
CA ASP A 67 -2.51 -8.49 -4.45
C ASP A 67 -4.04 -8.45 -4.57
N ILE A 68 -4.60 -7.27 -4.41
CA ILE A 68 -6.03 -7.02 -4.63
C ILE A 68 -6.19 -5.86 -5.62
N SER A 69 -6.85 -6.16 -6.73
CA SER A 69 -7.31 -5.17 -7.69
C SER A 69 -8.77 -4.79 -7.37
N LEU A 70 -8.99 -3.57 -6.92
CA LEU A 70 -10.34 -3.06 -6.70
C LEU A 70 -11.10 -2.84 -8.02
N PHE A 71 -10.38 -2.60 -9.13
CA PHE A 71 -10.97 -2.44 -10.46
C PHE A 71 -11.50 -3.75 -11.05
N ARG A 72 -11.05 -4.90 -10.55
CA ARG A 72 -11.38 -6.23 -11.08
C ARG A 72 -12.28 -7.05 -10.16
N LEU A 73 -12.83 -6.48 -9.08
CA LEU A 73 -13.68 -7.21 -8.12
C LEU A 73 -14.90 -7.87 -8.77
N GLY A 74 -15.48 -7.24 -9.81
CA GLY A 74 -16.60 -7.83 -10.54
C GLY A 74 -16.23 -9.08 -11.35
N ALA A 75 -15.00 -9.16 -11.86
CA ALA A 75 -14.50 -10.31 -12.62
C ALA A 75 -13.84 -11.36 -11.71
N ASN A 76 -13.17 -10.90 -10.65
CA ASN A 76 -12.46 -11.73 -9.68
C ASN A 76 -12.94 -11.40 -8.27
N PRO A 77 -14.11 -11.87 -7.86
CA PRO A 77 -14.69 -11.56 -6.56
C PRO A 77 -13.84 -12.12 -5.42
N ILE A 78 -13.52 -11.27 -4.46
CA ILE A 78 -12.80 -11.62 -3.23
C ILE A 78 -13.42 -10.89 -2.05
N ASP A 79 -13.47 -11.53 -0.89
CA ASP A 79 -13.76 -10.84 0.36
C ASP A 79 -12.51 -10.05 0.78
N VAL A 80 -12.47 -8.77 0.37
CA VAL A 80 -11.36 -7.86 0.64
C VAL A 80 -11.09 -7.74 2.14
N SER A 81 -12.13 -7.65 2.95
CA SER A 81 -12.01 -7.53 4.40
C SER A 81 -11.37 -8.78 5.01
N ALA A 82 -11.92 -9.95 4.72
CA ALA A 82 -11.38 -11.21 5.23
C ALA A 82 -9.94 -11.45 4.75
N HIS A 83 -9.61 -11.03 3.52
CA HIS A 83 -8.27 -11.18 2.96
C HIS A 83 -7.25 -10.27 3.66
N LEU A 84 -7.53 -8.95 3.77
CA LEU A 84 -6.61 -7.99 4.37
C LEU A 84 -6.40 -8.24 5.87
N MET A 85 -7.45 -8.65 6.58
CA MET A 85 -7.38 -8.97 8.01
C MET A 85 -6.46 -10.16 8.34
N LYS A 86 -6.13 -11.01 7.37
CA LYS A 86 -5.24 -12.16 7.54
C LYS A 86 -3.78 -11.85 7.20
N GLN A 87 -3.50 -10.65 6.70
CA GLN A 87 -2.15 -10.27 6.33
C GLN A 87 -1.29 -9.91 7.54
N ASP A 88 0.02 -10.00 7.37
CA ASP A 88 1.00 -9.49 8.33
C ASP A 88 1.44 -8.08 7.95
N ALA A 89 1.41 -7.77 6.64
CA ALA A 89 1.60 -6.43 6.12
C ALA A 89 0.69 -6.19 4.89
N ILE A 90 0.25 -4.93 4.75
CA ILE A 90 -0.44 -4.42 3.57
C ILE A 90 0.46 -3.35 2.96
N TYR A 91 0.82 -3.54 1.69
CA TYR A 91 1.67 -2.62 0.95
C TYR A 91 0.83 -1.80 -0.02
N VAL A 92 0.88 -0.49 0.10
CA VAL A 92 0.16 0.44 -0.78
C VAL A 92 1.14 1.08 -1.74
N GLY A 93 0.96 0.79 -3.02
CA GLY A 93 1.83 1.27 -4.09
C GLY A 93 1.74 2.76 -4.35
N GLY A 94 2.76 3.28 -5.03
CA GLY A 94 2.79 4.66 -5.52
C GLY A 94 1.97 4.86 -6.80
N GLY A 95 1.79 6.12 -7.19
CA GLY A 95 1.04 6.54 -8.37
C GLY A 95 0.27 7.84 -8.12
N SER A 96 -0.99 7.90 -8.50
CA SER A 96 -1.86 9.05 -8.29
C SER A 96 -2.55 9.01 -6.93
N LEU A 97 -2.26 9.98 -6.07
CA LEU A 97 -2.96 10.15 -4.79
C LEU A 97 -4.47 10.38 -5.00
N VAL A 98 -4.82 11.22 -5.97
CA VAL A 98 -6.22 11.56 -6.27
C VAL A 98 -7.01 10.33 -6.67
N ASN A 99 -6.46 9.52 -7.60
CA ASN A 99 -7.12 8.30 -8.05
C ASN A 99 -7.24 7.25 -6.92
N LEU A 100 -6.19 7.09 -6.12
CA LEU A 100 -6.20 6.17 -4.99
C LEU A 100 -7.33 6.52 -4.02
N VAL A 101 -7.40 7.77 -3.58
CA VAL A 101 -8.42 8.24 -2.62
C VAL A 101 -9.82 8.14 -3.21
N ALA A 102 -9.98 8.52 -4.50
CA ALA A 102 -11.27 8.46 -5.19
C ALA A 102 -11.81 7.03 -5.31
N VAL A 103 -10.93 6.05 -5.54
CA VAL A 103 -11.32 4.63 -5.60
C VAL A 103 -11.57 4.06 -4.21
N TRP A 104 -10.73 4.38 -3.23
CA TRP A 104 -10.80 3.76 -1.90
C TRP A 104 -12.00 4.22 -1.07
N ARG A 105 -12.43 5.48 -1.19
CA ARG A 105 -13.58 6.01 -0.43
C ARG A 105 -14.86 5.18 -0.64
N PRO A 106 -15.35 4.96 -1.87
CA PRO A 106 -16.57 4.15 -2.07
C PRO A 106 -16.42 2.67 -1.71
N HIS A 107 -15.20 2.15 -1.66
CA HIS A 107 -14.92 0.77 -1.22
C HIS A 107 -14.73 0.62 0.29
N GLY A 108 -14.74 1.71 1.07
CA GLY A 108 -14.54 1.65 2.53
C GLY A 108 -13.16 1.13 2.94
N ILE A 109 -12.13 1.36 2.10
CA ILE A 109 -10.80 0.81 2.36
C ILE A 109 -10.12 1.51 3.53
N ALA A 110 -10.36 2.81 3.74
CA ALA A 110 -9.76 3.55 4.85
C ALA A 110 -10.16 2.94 6.20
N GLU A 111 -11.45 2.74 6.43
CA GLU A 111 -12.00 2.14 7.64
C GLU A 111 -11.54 0.69 7.82
N LEU A 112 -11.37 -0.03 6.72
CA LEU A 112 -10.84 -1.39 6.75
C LEU A 112 -9.37 -1.41 7.18
N ILE A 113 -8.56 -0.50 6.67
CA ILE A 113 -7.15 -0.36 7.08
C ILE A 113 -7.04 0.02 8.56
N GLU A 114 -7.89 0.91 9.08
CA GLU A 114 -7.92 1.20 10.52
C GLU A 114 -8.15 -0.07 11.35
N ARG A 115 -9.13 -0.89 10.96
CA ARG A 115 -9.40 -2.18 11.63
C ARG A 115 -8.23 -3.16 11.52
N CYS A 116 -7.52 -3.18 10.38
CA CYS A 116 -6.32 -3.98 10.21
C CYS A 116 -5.20 -3.51 11.17
N LEU A 117 -4.98 -2.21 11.27
CA LEU A 117 -4.02 -1.61 12.21
C LEU A 117 -4.36 -1.92 13.68
N GLU A 118 -5.64 -1.90 14.07
CA GLU A 118 -6.08 -2.26 15.42
C GLU A 118 -5.75 -3.72 15.77
N ARG A 119 -5.75 -4.60 14.77
CA ARG A 119 -5.36 -6.01 14.89
C ARG A 119 -3.85 -6.27 14.81
N GLY A 120 -3.07 -5.23 14.59
CA GLY A 120 -1.61 -5.32 14.54
C GLY A 120 -1.04 -5.60 13.15
N VAL A 121 -1.86 -5.57 12.09
CA VAL A 121 -1.37 -5.63 10.71
C VAL A 121 -0.52 -4.38 10.45
N MET A 122 0.65 -4.57 9.87
CA MET A 122 1.50 -3.45 9.45
C MET A 122 1.00 -2.88 8.13
N VAL A 123 1.07 -1.56 7.99
CA VAL A 123 0.75 -0.89 6.73
C VAL A 123 1.99 -0.18 6.21
N VAL A 124 2.31 -0.42 4.95
CA VAL A 124 3.45 0.18 4.25
C VAL A 124 2.92 1.04 3.12
N GLY A 125 3.31 2.28 3.05
CA GLY A 125 2.91 3.19 1.99
C GLY A 125 4.10 3.78 1.25
N GLN A 126 4.03 3.80 -0.07
CA GLN A 126 5.05 4.36 -0.93
C GLN A 126 4.49 5.52 -1.76
N SER A 127 5.17 6.67 -1.76
CA SER A 127 4.77 7.86 -2.54
C SER A 127 3.29 8.21 -2.31
N ALA A 128 2.41 8.13 -3.31
CA ALA A 128 0.97 8.33 -3.14
C ALA A 128 0.37 7.43 -2.03
N GLY A 129 0.82 6.18 -1.94
CA GLY A 129 0.44 5.27 -0.86
C GLY A 129 0.98 5.66 0.52
N ALA A 130 2.02 6.49 0.59
CA ALA A 130 2.50 7.11 1.83
C ALA A 130 1.68 8.35 2.19
N MET A 131 1.42 9.21 1.20
CA MET A 131 0.67 10.45 1.37
C MET A 131 -0.79 10.21 1.76
N CYS A 132 -1.41 9.14 1.27
CA CYS A 132 -2.84 8.88 1.48
C CYS A 132 -3.25 8.77 2.95
N TRP A 133 -2.34 8.46 3.87
CA TRP A 133 -2.64 8.33 5.30
C TRP A 133 -2.86 9.66 6.01
N PHE A 134 -2.31 10.73 5.48
CA PHE A 134 -2.41 12.07 6.08
C PHE A 134 -3.72 12.77 5.68
N GLU A 135 -4.00 13.91 6.32
CA GLU A 135 -5.16 14.76 5.98
C GLU A 135 -5.01 15.36 4.58
N ALA A 136 -3.77 15.70 4.19
CA ALA A 136 -3.46 16.27 2.88
C ALA A 136 -2.03 15.94 2.45
N GLY A 137 -1.75 16.16 1.15
CA GLY A 137 -0.40 16.07 0.60
C GLY A 137 -0.23 16.99 -0.60
N ILE A 138 1.03 17.30 -0.96
CA ILE A 138 1.33 17.95 -2.23
C ILE A 138 1.62 16.85 -3.24
N THR A 139 0.80 16.76 -4.27
CA THR A 139 0.88 15.72 -5.30
C THR A 139 0.99 16.31 -6.69
N SER A 140 1.61 15.59 -7.61
CA SER A 140 1.63 15.92 -9.04
C SER A 140 0.70 15.04 -9.86
N SER A 141 -0.36 14.50 -9.26
CA SER A 141 -1.32 13.61 -9.93
C SER A 141 -1.99 14.22 -11.16
N SER A 142 -2.10 15.53 -11.22
CA SER A 142 -2.65 16.29 -12.37
C SER A 142 -1.59 16.77 -13.37
N GLY A 143 -0.31 16.42 -13.15
CA GLY A 143 0.83 16.87 -13.95
C GLY A 143 1.52 18.13 -13.43
N ARG A 144 1.02 18.74 -12.35
CA ARG A 144 1.65 19.87 -11.63
C ARG A 144 1.49 19.68 -10.12
N PRO A 145 2.43 20.23 -9.31
CA PRO A 145 2.29 20.18 -7.86
C PRO A 145 1.06 20.94 -7.39
N GLU A 146 0.18 20.26 -6.64
CA GLU A 146 -1.02 20.85 -6.05
C GLU A 146 -1.40 20.14 -4.76
N PRO A 147 -2.06 20.80 -3.81
CA PRO A 147 -2.58 20.14 -2.63
C PRO A 147 -3.73 19.19 -3.00
N ALA A 148 -3.74 18.01 -2.37
CA ALA A 148 -4.84 17.07 -2.46
C ALA A 148 -5.14 16.47 -1.10
N GLU A 149 -6.42 16.14 -0.87
CA GLU A 149 -6.86 15.47 0.35
C GLU A 149 -6.38 14.01 0.37
N GLY A 150 -5.99 13.57 1.57
CA GLY A 150 -5.77 12.15 1.86
C GLY A 150 -6.97 11.51 2.56
N LEU A 151 -6.71 10.48 3.35
CA LEU A 151 -7.72 9.73 4.11
C LEU A 151 -7.85 10.22 5.57
N GLY A 152 -6.88 10.98 6.05
CA GLY A 152 -6.92 11.60 7.37
C GLY A 152 -6.71 10.66 8.57
N LEU A 153 -6.12 9.47 8.36
CA LEU A 153 -5.77 8.57 9.45
C LEU A 153 -4.66 9.16 10.33
N LEU A 154 -3.80 9.94 9.74
CA LEU A 154 -2.72 10.67 10.40
C LEU A 154 -2.95 12.17 10.23
N LYS A 155 -2.77 12.93 11.32
CA LYS A 155 -2.88 14.38 11.30
C LYS A 155 -1.71 15.01 10.53
N GLY A 156 -2.00 16.13 9.87
CA GLY A 156 -1.02 16.91 9.13
C GLY A 156 -0.92 16.52 7.66
N SER A 157 0.21 16.84 7.05
CA SER A 157 0.43 16.65 5.62
C SER A 157 1.79 16.01 5.33
N LEU A 158 1.88 15.35 4.18
CA LEU A 158 3.11 14.80 3.63
C LEU A 158 3.32 15.32 2.20
N CYS A 159 4.57 15.70 1.86
CA CYS A 159 4.98 16.11 0.52
C CYS A 159 6.34 15.48 0.13
#